data_49d198a5076526dab62e495e774d9053
#
_entry.id   49d198a5076526dab62e495e774d9053
#
_cell.length_a   1.000
_cell.length_b   1.000
_cell.length_c   1.000
_cell.angle_alpha   90.00
_cell.angle_beta   90.00
_cell.angle_gamma   90.00
#
_symmetry.space_group_name_H-M   'P 1'
#
loop_
_entity.id
_entity.type
_entity.pdbx_description
1 polymer ?
#
loop_
_entity_poly.entity_id
_entity_poly.type
_entity_poly.pdbx_seq_one_letter_code
_entity_poly.pdbx_strand_id
1 'polypeptide(L)'
;APMTSMHIRPATTADADTIAPLFDAYRQFYGQAPDLAGARAFIAERLEREESVILLALDATQTAVGFCQLYPTFCSVEAAPIYTLYDLFVAPAARQTGAGRSLLRAAEATAHAHGKVRMDLTTAHTNTTAQSLYESLGWTLDTVFRAYNKRVSA
;
A
#
# COMPACT_ATOMS: atom_id res chain seq x y z
N ALA A 1 21.64 -12.81 -10.89
CA ALA A 1 20.43 -13.52 -11.34
C ALA A 1 19.45 -12.51 -11.90
N PRO A 2 18.75 -12.83 -13.00
CA PRO A 2 17.72 -11.93 -13.50
C PRO A 2 16.64 -11.75 -12.43
N MET A 3 16.23 -10.51 -12.21
CA MET A 3 15.13 -10.21 -11.29
C MET A 3 13.87 -10.89 -11.82
N THR A 4 13.23 -11.68 -10.97
CA THR A 4 11.96 -12.29 -11.31
C THR A 4 10.94 -11.17 -11.54
N SER A 5 10.33 -11.17 -12.71
CA SER A 5 9.32 -10.18 -13.06
C SER A 5 8.09 -10.36 -12.17
N MET A 6 7.70 -9.29 -11.48
CA MET A 6 6.46 -9.25 -10.71
C MET A 6 5.34 -8.72 -11.58
N HIS A 7 4.20 -9.39 -11.54
CA HIS A 7 3.00 -8.91 -12.19
C HIS A 7 2.15 -8.14 -11.16
N ILE A 8 1.86 -6.88 -11.46
CA ILE A 8 1.02 -6.05 -10.60
C ILE A 8 -0.35 -5.90 -11.25
N ARG A 9 -1.41 -6.17 -10.50
CA ARG A 9 -2.77 -5.95 -10.97
C ARG A 9 -3.66 -5.38 -9.87
N PRO A 10 -4.73 -4.66 -10.25
CA PRO A 10 -5.74 -4.26 -9.29
C PRO A 10 -6.48 -5.48 -8.71
N ALA A 11 -6.77 -5.40 -7.41
CA ALA A 11 -7.59 -6.39 -6.74
C ALA A 11 -9.07 -6.14 -7.02
N THR A 12 -9.84 -7.22 -7.00
CA THR A 12 -11.30 -7.20 -7.08
C THR A 12 -11.90 -7.82 -5.82
N THR A 13 -13.23 -7.78 -5.68
CA THR A 13 -13.91 -8.40 -4.54
C THR A 13 -13.60 -9.88 -4.39
N ALA A 14 -13.25 -10.56 -5.49
CA ALA A 14 -12.86 -11.97 -5.47
C ALA A 14 -11.52 -12.23 -4.80
N ASP A 15 -10.71 -11.19 -4.55
CA ASP A 15 -9.36 -11.32 -4.01
C ASP A 15 -9.29 -11.19 -2.48
N ALA A 16 -10.41 -10.98 -1.79
CA ALA A 16 -10.40 -10.73 -0.34
C ALA A 16 -9.70 -11.84 0.45
N ASP A 17 -9.95 -13.10 0.10
CA ASP A 17 -9.31 -14.24 0.78
C ASP A 17 -7.81 -14.32 0.51
N THR A 18 -7.37 -13.88 -0.65
CA THR A 18 -5.94 -13.85 -1.02
C THR A 18 -5.21 -12.72 -0.30
N ILE A 19 -5.84 -11.56 -0.15
CA ILE A 19 -5.24 -10.39 0.48
C ILE A 19 -5.20 -10.53 2.00
N ALA A 20 -6.22 -11.13 2.59
CA ALA A 20 -6.39 -11.17 4.03
C ALA A 20 -5.15 -11.66 4.80
N PRO A 21 -4.47 -12.76 4.40
CA PRO A 21 -3.26 -13.18 5.11
C PRO A 21 -2.12 -12.18 5.00
N LEU A 22 -1.97 -11.51 3.87
CA LEU A 22 -0.95 -10.46 3.70
C LEU A 22 -1.27 -9.25 4.57
N PHE A 23 -2.53 -8.85 4.60
CA PHE A 23 -2.98 -7.73 5.42
C PHE A 23 -2.86 -8.03 6.91
N ASP A 24 -3.19 -9.24 7.33
CA ASP A 24 -3.02 -9.68 8.72
C ASP A 24 -1.54 -9.66 9.12
N ALA A 25 -0.64 -10.16 8.26
CA ALA A 25 0.79 -10.12 8.49
C ALA A 25 1.32 -8.68 8.58
N TYR A 26 0.82 -7.79 7.74
CA TYR A 26 1.14 -6.37 7.76
C TYR A 26 0.74 -5.73 9.10
N ARG A 27 -0.47 -6.03 9.60
CA ARG A 27 -0.94 -5.52 10.90
C ARG A 27 -0.08 -6.05 12.05
N GLN A 28 0.32 -7.31 11.98
CA GLN A 28 1.21 -7.91 12.99
C GLN A 28 2.59 -7.23 12.97
N PHE A 29 3.09 -6.87 11.80
CA PHE A 29 4.35 -6.12 11.68
C PHE A 29 4.27 -4.79 12.46
N TYR A 30 3.08 -4.19 12.53
CA TYR A 30 2.84 -2.96 13.29
C TYR A 30 2.31 -3.23 14.72
N GLY A 31 2.50 -4.44 15.24
CA GLY A 31 2.24 -4.76 16.65
C GLY A 31 0.82 -5.20 16.97
N GLN A 32 -0.02 -5.41 15.97
CA GLN A 32 -1.38 -5.91 16.20
C GLN A 32 -1.37 -7.42 16.44
N ALA A 33 -2.32 -7.91 17.23
CA ALA A 33 -2.51 -9.34 17.43
C ALA A 33 -3.01 -9.98 16.12
N PRO A 34 -2.68 -11.26 15.87
CA PRO A 34 -3.24 -11.98 14.73
C PRO A 34 -4.78 -11.97 14.75
N ASP A 35 -5.38 -11.63 13.63
CA ASP A 35 -6.84 -11.58 13.48
C ASP A 35 -7.18 -11.71 11.99
N LEU A 36 -7.10 -12.93 11.48
CA LEU A 36 -7.34 -13.17 10.05
C LEU A 36 -8.78 -12.83 9.65
N ALA A 37 -9.74 -13.16 10.50
CA ALA A 37 -11.15 -12.87 10.21
C ALA A 37 -11.42 -11.37 10.13
N GLY A 38 -10.86 -10.59 11.06
CA GLY A 38 -10.97 -9.13 11.05
C GLY A 38 -10.27 -8.51 9.86
N ALA A 39 -9.09 -9.02 9.50
CA ALA A 39 -8.35 -8.58 8.33
C ALA A 39 -9.16 -8.80 7.05
N ARG A 40 -9.76 -9.99 6.91
CA ARG A 40 -10.60 -10.32 5.76
C ARG A 40 -11.81 -9.41 5.67
N ALA A 41 -12.51 -9.21 6.79
CA ALA A 41 -13.70 -8.38 6.81
C ALA A 41 -13.40 -6.93 6.42
N PHE A 42 -12.31 -6.38 6.92
CA PHE A 42 -11.90 -5.02 6.60
C PHE A 42 -11.58 -4.86 5.09
N ILE A 43 -10.81 -5.78 4.54
CA ILE A 43 -10.44 -5.74 3.12
C ILE A 43 -11.66 -5.95 2.23
N ALA A 44 -12.51 -6.92 2.56
CA ALA A 44 -13.73 -7.19 1.79
C ALA A 44 -14.62 -5.96 1.72
N GLU A 45 -14.80 -5.26 2.83
CA GLU A 45 -15.62 -4.05 2.87
C GLU A 45 -15.03 -2.92 2.02
N ARG A 46 -13.70 -2.74 2.08
CA ARG A 46 -13.03 -1.72 1.23
C ARG A 46 -13.26 -1.99 -0.25
N LEU A 47 -13.13 -3.25 -0.65
CA LEU A 47 -13.32 -3.66 -2.05
C LEU A 47 -14.77 -3.53 -2.49
N GLU A 48 -15.72 -4.01 -1.68
CA GLU A 48 -17.15 -3.98 -2.00
C GLU A 48 -17.68 -2.56 -2.14
N ARG A 49 -17.22 -1.66 -1.27
CA ARG A 49 -17.65 -0.25 -1.26
C ARG A 49 -16.81 0.64 -2.16
N GLU A 50 -15.81 0.09 -2.83
CA GLU A 50 -14.89 0.86 -3.67
C GLU A 50 -14.29 2.06 -2.94
N GLU A 51 -13.90 1.84 -1.68
CA GLU A 51 -13.35 2.89 -0.81
C GLU A 51 -11.85 3.05 -0.96
N SER A 52 -11.20 2.12 -1.63
CA SER A 52 -9.77 2.17 -1.89
C SER A 52 -9.43 1.46 -3.19
N VAL A 53 -8.20 1.66 -3.65
CA VAL A 53 -7.61 0.83 -4.70
C VAL A 53 -6.54 -0.03 -4.05
N ILE A 54 -6.63 -1.34 -4.23
CA ILE A 54 -5.62 -2.28 -3.75
C ILE A 54 -4.93 -2.88 -4.98
N LEU A 55 -3.61 -2.83 -4.99
CA LEU A 55 -2.79 -3.46 -6.02
C LEU A 55 -2.10 -4.68 -5.43
N LEU A 56 -2.11 -5.78 -6.18
CA LEU A 56 -1.46 -7.04 -5.79
C LEU A 56 -0.20 -7.25 -6.60
N ALA A 57 0.86 -7.70 -5.94
CA ALA A 57 2.06 -8.19 -6.60
C ALA A 57 2.00 -9.72 -6.64
N LEU A 58 2.05 -10.27 -7.84
CA LEU A 58 2.03 -11.71 -8.08
C LEU A 58 3.40 -12.14 -8.61
N ASP A 59 3.90 -13.26 -8.09
CA ASP A 59 5.14 -13.85 -8.58
C ASP A 59 4.91 -14.69 -9.86
N ALA A 60 5.94 -15.36 -10.34
CA ALA A 60 5.87 -16.16 -11.57
C ALA A 60 4.88 -17.33 -11.46
N THR A 61 4.56 -17.78 -10.25
CA THR A 61 3.59 -18.86 -10.03
C THR A 61 2.18 -18.32 -9.77
N GLN A 62 1.96 -17.02 -9.97
CA GLN A 62 0.69 -16.32 -9.71
C GLN A 62 0.31 -16.31 -8.23
N THR A 63 1.30 -16.44 -7.34
CA THR A 63 1.10 -16.33 -5.89
C THR A 63 1.21 -14.86 -5.49
N ALA A 64 0.25 -14.37 -4.71
CA ALA A 64 0.29 -13.02 -4.18
C ALA A 64 1.38 -12.91 -3.10
N VAL A 65 2.36 -12.05 -3.32
CA VAL A 65 3.51 -11.88 -2.44
C VAL A 65 3.59 -10.49 -1.81
N GLY A 66 2.72 -9.59 -2.21
CA GLY A 66 2.67 -8.24 -1.66
C GLY A 66 1.43 -7.49 -2.11
N PHE A 67 1.19 -6.38 -1.47
CA PHE A 67 0.09 -5.48 -1.84
C PHE A 67 0.41 -4.05 -1.45
N CYS A 68 -0.32 -3.11 -2.05
CA CYS A 68 -0.42 -1.76 -1.52
C CYS A 68 -1.87 -1.30 -1.58
N GLN A 69 -2.23 -0.33 -0.74
CA GLN A 69 -3.58 0.22 -0.68
C GLN A 69 -3.55 1.73 -0.76
N LEU A 70 -4.36 2.27 -1.67
CA LEU A 70 -4.48 3.69 -1.93
C LEU A 70 -5.87 4.15 -1.49
N TYR A 71 -5.92 5.13 -0.58
CA TYR A 71 -7.19 5.76 -0.18
C TYR A 71 -7.34 7.10 -0.89
N PRO A 72 -8.50 7.34 -1.52
CA PRO A 72 -8.74 8.64 -2.15
C PRO A 72 -9.05 9.71 -1.12
N THR A 73 -8.49 10.88 -1.30
CA THR A 73 -8.81 12.06 -0.52
C THR A 73 -8.54 13.31 -1.37
N PHE A 74 -8.51 14.46 -0.77
CA PHE A 74 -8.33 15.72 -1.48
C PHE A 74 -7.29 16.58 -0.81
N CYS A 75 -6.54 17.31 -1.61
CA CYS A 75 -5.73 18.42 -1.13
C CYS A 75 -6.55 19.69 -1.32
N SER A 76 -7.06 20.26 -0.23
CA SER A 76 -7.95 21.43 -0.31
C SER A 76 -7.23 22.66 -0.86
N VAL A 77 -5.96 22.85 -0.48
CA VAL A 77 -5.18 24.00 -0.94
C VAL A 77 -4.98 23.97 -2.47
N GLU A 78 -4.71 22.79 -3.03
CA GLU A 78 -4.59 22.63 -4.47
C GLU A 78 -5.94 22.46 -5.16
N ALA A 79 -7.03 22.32 -4.38
CA ALA A 79 -8.37 22.04 -4.89
C ALA A 79 -8.39 20.84 -5.84
N ALA A 80 -7.70 19.77 -5.48
CA ALA A 80 -7.45 18.64 -6.36
C ALA A 80 -7.48 17.31 -5.61
N PRO A 81 -7.84 16.20 -6.30
CA PRO A 81 -7.84 14.87 -5.69
C PRO A 81 -6.44 14.30 -5.59
N ILE A 82 -6.18 13.56 -4.52
CA ILE A 82 -4.92 12.87 -4.27
C ILE A 82 -5.22 11.45 -3.78
N TYR A 83 -4.17 10.58 -3.81
CA TYR A 83 -4.18 9.31 -3.09
C TYR A 83 -3.26 9.38 -1.89
N THR A 84 -3.67 8.76 -0.79
CA THR A 84 -2.76 8.38 0.29
C THR A 84 -2.39 6.91 0.08
N LEU A 85 -1.11 6.64 -0.13
CA LEU A 85 -0.58 5.27 -0.13
C LEU A 85 -0.45 4.88 1.34
N TYR A 86 -1.48 4.22 1.85
CA TYR A 86 -1.62 3.97 3.29
C TYR A 86 -0.91 2.70 3.72
N ASP A 87 -0.96 1.65 2.90
CA ASP A 87 -0.38 0.34 3.19
C ASP A 87 0.53 -0.09 2.06
N LEU A 88 1.69 -0.61 2.42
CA LEU A 88 2.63 -1.27 1.50
C LEU A 88 3.29 -2.41 2.26
N PHE A 89 3.13 -3.63 1.77
CA PHE A 89 3.67 -4.81 2.41
C PHE A 89 4.12 -5.84 1.37
N VAL A 90 5.31 -6.40 1.59
CA VAL A 90 5.82 -7.51 0.81
C VAL A 90 6.14 -8.64 1.79
N ALA A 91 5.66 -9.84 1.49
CA ALA A 91 5.92 -11.02 2.33
C ALA A 91 7.44 -11.22 2.51
N PRO A 92 7.91 -11.65 3.70
CA PRO A 92 9.34 -11.77 3.97
C PRO A 92 10.10 -12.59 2.92
N ALA A 93 9.53 -13.68 2.45
CA ALA A 93 10.16 -14.54 1.45
C ALA A 93 10.32 -13.90 0.08
N ALA A 94 9.57 -12.84 -0.20
CA ALA A 94 9.60 -12.12 -1.48
C ALA A 94 10.30 -10.77 -1.39
N ARG A 95 10.90 -10.43 -0.26
CA ARG A 95 11.66 -9.18 -0.11
C ARG A 95 12.94 -9.24 -0.92
N GLN A 96 13.42 -8.07 -1.36
CA GLN A 96 14.60 -7.93 -2.23
C GLN A 96 14.41 -8.54 -3.63
N THR A 97 13.14 -8.75 -4.04
CA THR A 97 12.81 -9.21 -5.40
C THR A 97 12.40 -8.09 -6.34
N GLY A 98 12.28 -6.87 -5.81
CA GLY A 98 11.75 -5.73 -6.56
C GLY A 98 10.23 -5.58 -6.46
N ALA A 99 9.54 -6.41 -5.68
CA ALA A 99 8.08 -6.34 -5.54
C ALA A 99 7.61 -4.99 -4.99
N GLY A 100 8.28 -4.45 -3.97
CA GLY A 100 7.93 -3.14 -3.39
C GLY A 100 8.10 -2.01 -4.40
N ARG A 101 9.18 -2.02 -5.14
CA ARG A 101 9.43 -1.04 -6.21
C ARG A 101 8.37 -1.13 -7.30
N SER A 102 8.02 -2.34 -7.72
CA SER A 102 7.00 -2.55 -8.75
C SER A 102 5.62 -2.07 -8.27
N LEU A 103 5.26 -2.32 -7.01
CA LEU A 103 4.02 -1.81 -6.41
C LEU A 103 3.99 -0.29 -6.38
N LEU A 104 5.09 0.35 -5.98
CA LEU A 104 5.16 1.81 -5.93
C LEU A 104 5.05 2.45 -7.31
N ARG A 105 5.68 1.87 -8.32
CA ARG A 105 5.58 2.34 -9.70
C ARG A 105 4.17 2.16 -10.25
N ALA A 106 3.55 1.02 -9.98
CA ALA A 106 2.17 0.77 -10.39
C ALA A 106 1.18 1.71 -9.67
N ALA A 107 1.43 2.02 -8.39
CA ALA A 107 0.62 2.97 -7.65
C ALA A 107 0.70 4.37 -8.28
N GLU A 108 1.88 4.82 -8.65
CA GLU A 108 2.07 6.11 -9.32
C GLU A 108 1.34 6.15 -10.67
N ALA A 109 1.47 5.10 -11.47
CA ALA A 109 0.77 5.00 -12.76
C ALA A 109 -0.76 5.00 -12.57
N THR A 110 -1.25 4.30 -11.55
CA THR A 110 -2.67 4.27 -11.18
C THR A 110 -3.16 5.66 -10.78
N ALA A 111 -2.42 6.35 -9.92
CA ALA A 111 -2.76 7.70 -9.48
C ALA A 111 -2.84 8.66 -10.67
N HIS A 112 -1.86 8.59 -11.56
CA HIS A 112 -1.86 9.42 -12.79
C HIS A 112 -3.09 9.12 -13.65
N ALA A 113 -3.37 7.85 -13.92
CA ALA A 113 -4.52 7.43 -14.72
C ALA A 113 -5.86 7.86 -14.11
N HIS A 114 -5.94 7.92 -12.78
CA HIS A 114 -7.14 8.34 -12.05
C HIS A 114 -7.23 9.85 -11.83
N GLY A 115 -6.33 10.63 -12.42
CA GLY A 115 -6.37 12.10 -12.32
C GLY A 115 -5.93 12.66 -10.98
N LYS A 116 -5.21 11.89 -10.18
CA LYS A 116 -4.67 12.36 -8.90
C LYS A 116 -3.43 13.20 -9.13
N VAL A 117 -3.33 14.33 -8.43
CA VAL A 117 -2.20 15.25 -8.64
C VAL A 117 -1.01 14.94 -7.75
N ARG A 118 -1.22 14.15 -6.68
CA ARG A 118 -0.15 13.82 -5.72
C ARG A 118 -0.49 12.54 -4.98
N MET A 119 0.52 11.88 -4.48
CA MET A 119 0.38 10.81 -3.50
C MET A 119 1.14 11.20 -2.24
N ASP A 120 0.56 10.88 -1.09
CA ASP A 120 1.20 11.06 0.23
C ASP A 120 1.37 9.71 0.90
N LEU A 121 2.36 9.57 1.76
CA LEU A 121 2.51 8.40 2.62
C LEU A 121 3.18 8.80 3.94
N THR A 122 3.02 7.96 4.95
CA THR A 122 3.81 8.02 6.18
C THR A 122 4.52 6.69 6.38
N THR A 123 5.68 6.73 7.01
CA THR A 123 6.46 5.54 7.36
C THR A 123 7.13 5.75 8.71
N ALA A 124 7.46 4.66 9.39
CA ALA A 124 8.14 4.76 10.67
C ALA A 124 9.54 5.37 10.51
N HIS A 125 9.95 6.21 11.47
CA HIS A 125 11.28 6.82 11.47
C HIS A 125 12.40 5.79 11.39
N THR A 126 12.18 4.59 11.91
CA THR A 126 13.16 3.50 11.92
C THR A 126 13.19 2.69 10.63
N ASN A 127 12.22 2.87 9.75
CA ASN A 127 12.13 2.10 8.50
C ASN A 127 12.98 2.74 7.40
N THR A 128 14.29 2.72 7.60
CA THR A 128 15.26 3.37 6.70
C THR A 128 15.32 2.70 5.33
N THR A 129 15.10 1.40 5.27
CA THR A 129 15.06 0.67 3.99
C THR A 129 13.92 1.16 3.11
N ALA A 130 12.72 1.31 3.67
CA ALA A 130 11.57 1.83 2.94
C ALA A 130 11.80 3.29 2.52
N GLN A 131 12.34 4.12 3.41
CA GLN A 131 12.65 5.52 3.11
C GLN A 131 13.61 5.63 1.92
N SER A 132 14.65 4.83 1.88
CA SER A 132 15.60 4.81 0.76
C SER A 132 14.90 4.43 -0.55
N LEU A 133 13.99 3.47 -0.50
CA LEU A 133 13.22 3.07 -1.68
C LEU A 133 12.33 4.22 -2.17
N TYR A 134 11.58 4.87 -1.27
CA TYR A 134 10.73 6.00 -1.65
C TYR A 134 11.55 7.11 -2.29
N GLU A 135 12.64 7.50 -1.65
CA GLU A 135 13.50 8.59 -2.14
C GLU A 135 14.11 8.24 -3.50
N SER A 136 14.50 6.99 -3.70
CA SER A 136 15.03 6.53 -5.00
C SER A 136 14.01 6.61 -6.14
N LEU A 137 12.72 6.65 -5.80
CA LEU A 137 11.62 6.76 -6.75
C LEU A 137 11.04 8.17 -6.85
N GLY A 138 11.72 9.16 -6.27
CA GLY A 138 11.33 10.56 -6.41
C GLY A 138 10.39 11.07 -5.33
N TRP A 139 10.10 10.29 -4.29
CA TRP A 139 9.35 10.80 -3.15
C TRP A 139 10.20 11.74 -2.32
N THR A 140 9.61 12.80 -1.81
CA THR A 140 10.30 13.84 -1.04
C THR A 140 9.77 13.88 0.38
N LEU A 141 10.67 13.91 1.35
CA LEU A 141 10.29 14.08 2.76
C LEU A 141 9.69 15.46 2.96
N ASP A 142 8.50 15.52 3.56
CA ASP A 142 7.86 16.78 3.92
C ASP A 142 8.59 17.41 5.12
N THR A 143 9.12 18.60 4.92
CA THR A 143 9.81 19.37 5.97
C THR A 143 9.01 20.58 6.43
N VAL A 144 7.83 20.81 5.84
CA VAL A 144 6.99 21.98 6.12
C VAL A 144 5.89 21.64 7.11
N PHE A 145 5.21 20.49 6.93
CA PHE A 145 4.08 20.10 7.74
C PHE A 145 4.44 18.95 8.68
N ARG A 146 3.85 18.98 9.88
CA ARG A 146 3.91 17.86 10.84
C ARG A 146 2.58 17.14 10.84
N ALA A 147 2.62 15.82 11.01
CA ALA A 147 1.43 15.00 11.15
C ALA A 147 1.08 14.83 12.63
N TYR A 148 -0.18 15.05 12.98
CA TYR A 148 -0.70 14.83 14.34
C TYR A 148 -1.85 13.85 14.27
N ASN A 149 -1.98 13.02 15.31
CA ASN A 149 -3.16 12.17 15.47
C ASN A 149 -3.71 12.31 16.88
N LYS A 150 -5.01 12.04 17.01
CA LYS A 150 -5.69 12.03 18.32
C LYS A 150 -6.73 10.91 18.29
N ARG A 151 -6.60 9.98 19.22
CA ARG A 151 -7.59 8.92 19.36
C ARG A 151 -8.89 9.51 19.92
N VAL A 152 -10.03 9.19 19.32
CA VAL A 152 -11.34 9.72 19.73
C VAL A 152 -12.28 8.61 20.22
N SER A 153 -11.87 7.36 20.15
CA SER A 153 -12.59 6.21 20.72
C SER A 153 -11.59 5.22 21.28
N ALA A 154 -12.07 4.37 22.18
CA ALA A 154 -11.22 3.39 22.85
C ALA A 154 -10.69 2.33 21.89
#